data_ad3479e64213336439f417dae75f7c4f
#
_entry.id   ad3479e64213336439f417dae75f7c4f
#
_cell.length_a   1.000
_cell.length_b   1.000
_cell.length_c   1.000
_cell.angle_alpha   90.00
_cell.angle_beta   90.00
_cell.angle_gamma   90.00
#
_symmetry.space_group_name_H-M   'P 1'
#
loop_
_entity.id
_entity.type
_entity.pdbx_description
1 polymer ?
#
loop_
_entity_poly.entity_id
_entity_poly.type
_entity_poly.pdbx_seq_one_letter_code
_entity_poly.pdbx_strand_id
1 'polypeptide(L)'
;MKKILDQITEIVGNAFKQCGYDDKYGKTGISNRPDLCEYQCNGAMAAAKEYKKAPFMIGDEVVAILQDNSAFEKVECIKPGFINMVMSADFIGGYVRAMALEDKFGCDCEPKDATVFVDYGGANVAKPLHIGHLRSAVIGESVKRICKFAGYKTIGDVHLGDWGLQMGLIITELKERKPDLPYFDDNFTGEYPAEAPFTISELEEIYPCASGKSKEDAEYKKAAQNATYLLQNGHRGYTALWKHIINVSVADLKKNYDNLNVHFDLWKGESDAQPYIADMVKDMVDLSLIHISEPTRPR
;
A
#
# COMPACT_ATOMS: atom_id res chain seq x y z
N MET A 1 12.21 21.52 8.08
CA MET A 1 12.47 21.86 9.52
C MET A 1 13.44 20.84 10.12
N LYS A 2 14.35 21.28 11.04
CA LYS A 2 15.26 20.35 11.74
C LYS A 2 14.48 19.45 12.70
N LYS A 3 14.73 18.13 12.66
CA LYS A 3 14.02 17.17 13.52
C LYS A 3 14.25 17.48 15.00
N ILE A 4 13.26 17.22 15.84
CA ILE A 4 13.35 17.50 17.28
C ILE A 4 14.57 16.82 17.92
N LEU A 5 14.84 15.56 17.56
CA LEU A 5 15.98 14.80 18.08
C LEU A 5 17.33 15.40 17.70
N ASP A 6 17.44 16.00 16.50
CA ASP A 6 18.65 16.67 16.05
C ASP A 6 18.86 18.00 16.78
N GLN A 7 17.76 18.71 17.11
CA GLN A 7 17.84 19.92 17.91
C GLN A 7 18.30 19.62 19.34
N ILE A 8 17.74 18.58 19.95
CA ILE A 8 18.14 18.12 21.30
C ILE A 8 19.61 17.67 21.28
N THR A 9 20.01 16.89 20.29
CA THR A 9 21.41 16.45 20.13
C THR A 9 22.37 17.62 20.04
N GLU A 10 21.99 18.69 19.33
CA GLU A 10 22.83 19.90 19.24
C GLU A 10 22.92 20.65 20.57
N ILE A 11 21.79 20.79 21.28
CA ILE A 11 21.77 21.42 22.61
C ILE A 11 22.67 20.66 23.56
N VAL A 12 22.55 19.33 23.61
CA VAL A 12 23.36 18.47 24.48
C VAL A 12 24.84 18.49 24.06
N GLY A 13 25.12 18.43 22.75
CA GLY A 13 26.49 18.54 22.22
C GLY A 13 27.17 19.85 22.62
N ASN A 14 26.43 20.95 22.53
CA ASN A 14 26.93 22.27 22.96
C ASN A 14 27.21 22.29 24.47
N ALA A 15 26.44 21.64 25.30
CA ALA A 15 26.69 21.52 26.74
C ALA A 15 27.96 20.69 27.01
N PHE A 16 28.19 19.58 26.32
CA PHE A 16 29.45 18.83 26.38
C PHE A 16 30.65 19.73 26.02
N LYS A 17 30.53 20.50 24.94
CA LYS A 17 31.56 21.41 24.48
C LYS A 17 31.88 22.52 25.50
N GLN A 18 30.87 23.06 26.16
CA GLN A 18 31.06 24.07 27.23
C GLN A 18 31.77 23.47 28.43
N CYS A 19 31.59 22.19 28.70
CA CYS A 19 32.37 21.47 29.74
C CYS A 19 33.78 21.07 29.31
N GLY A 20 34.19 21.39 28.07
CA GLY A 20 35.52 21.05 27.54
C GLY A 20 35.59 19.63 26.93
N TYR A 21 34.47 19.02 26.66
CA TYR A 21 34.37 17.70 26.00
C TYR A 21 34.04 17.86 24.52
N ASP A 22 34.25 16.80 23.73
CA ASP A 22 33.88 16.77 22.31
C ASP A 22 32.34 16.72 22.17
N ASP A 23 31.77 17.54 21.28
CA ASP A 23 30.33 17.62 21.02
C ASP A 23 29.72 16.33 20.43
N LYS A 24 30.53 15.46 19.84
CA LYS A 24 30.11 14.13 19.38
C LYS A 24 29.43 13.29 20.47
N TYR A 25 29.76 13.54 21.73
CA TYR A 25 29.17 12.84 22.88
C TYR A 25 27.74 13.33 23.20
N GLY A 26 27.27 14.41 22.61
CA GLY A 26 25.91 14.89 22.78
C GLY A 26 24.85 14.08 22.07
N LYS A 27 25.21 13.01 21.34
CA LYS A 27 24.23 12.18 20.60
C LYS A 27 23.15 11.64 21.54
N THR A 28 21.93 12.10 21.28
CA THR A 28 20.73 11.78 22.07
C THR A 28 19.85 10.79 21.32
N GLY A 29 19.14 9.96 22.05
CA GLY A 29 18.15 9.02 21.55
C GLY A 29 16.83 9.11 22.31
N ILE A 30 15.78 8.53 21.76
CA ILE A 30 14.52 8.33 22.47
C ILE A 30 14.78 7.33 23.59
N SER A 31 14.25 7.60 24.77
CA SER A 31 14.41 6.72 25.92
C SER A 31 13.64 5.40 25.73
N ASN A 32 14.25 4.30 26.13
CA ASN A 32 13.56 3.02 26.23
C ASN A 32 12.69 2.90 27.51
N ARG A 33 12.76 3.90 28.39
CA ARG A 33 12.01 4.00 29.64
C ARG A 33 11.22 5.30 29.67
N PRO A 34 10.12 5.39 28.90
CA PRO A 34 9.30 6.61 28.82
C PRO A 34 8.66 7.01 30.14
N ASP A 35 8.60 6.08 31.10
CA ASP A 35 8.18 6.32 32.47
C ASP A 35 9.20 7.15 33.28
N LEU A 36 10.46 7.23 32.85
CA LEU A 36 11.52 7.96 33.52
C LEU A 36 11.92 9.24 32.80
N CYS A 37 12.01 9.20 31.49
CA CYS A 37 12.39 10.33 30.66
C CYS A 37 11.99 10.11 29.20
N GLU A 38 11.86 11.19 28.43
CA GLU A 38 11.52 11.14 27.00
C GLU A 38 12.75 10.89 26.14
N TYR A 39 13.85 11.53 26.48
CA TYR A 39 15.13 11.42 25.77
C TYR A 39 16.27 11.08 26.71
N GLN A 40 17.29 10.41 26.15
CA GLN A 40 18.46 9.98 26.92
C GLN A 40 19.71 10.16 26.10
N CYS A 41 20.76 10.67 26.75
CA CYS A 41 22.12 10.72 26.19
C CYS A 41 23.06 9.84 27.00
N ASN A 42 23.79 8.97 26.30
CA ASN A 42 24.76 8.02 26.87
C ASN A 42 26.22 8.48 26.67
N GLY A 43 26.40 9.72 26.21
CA GLY A 43 27.71 10.25 25.81
C GLY A 43 28.71 10.36 26.95
N ALA A 44 28.28 10.59 28.17
CA ALA A 44 29.16 10.64 29.33
C ALA A 44 29.88 9.32 29.56
N MET A 45 29.24 8.18 29.33
CA MET A 45 29.87 6.87 29.41
C MET A 45 30.89 6.65 28.30
N ALA A 46 30.62 7.15 27.09
CA ALA A 46 31.54 7.06 25.96
C ALA A 46 32.80 7.99 26.18
N ALA A 47 32.55 9.20 26.70
CA ALA A 47 33.60 10.18 26.99
C ALA A 47 34.52 9.76 28.13
N ALA A 48 34.04 8.99 29.11
CA ALA A 48 34.76 8.62 30.32
C ALA A 48 36.15 7.99 30.04
N LYS A 49 36.25 7.16 29.01
CA LYS A 49 37.50 6.49 28.62
C LYS A 49 38.50 7.50 28.03
N GLU A 50 38.04 8.42 27.20
CA GLU A 50 38.90 9.41 26.52
C GLU A 50 39.40 10.46 27.52
N TYR A 51 38.54 10.93 28.39
CA TYR A 51 38.89 11.98 29.35
C TYR A 51 39.35 11.44 30.73
N LYS A 52 39.47 10.11 30.87
CA LYS A 52 39.92 9.44 32.12
C LYS A 52 39.22 9.94 33.37
N LYS A 53 37.89 10.13 33.26
CA LYS A 53 37.03 10.65 34.30
C LYS A 53 35.80 9.76 34.49
N ALA A 54 35.28 9.66 35.70
CA ALA A 54 34.12 8.81 35.95
C ALA A 54 32.92 9.31 35.14
N PRO A 55 32.12 8.42 34.48
CA PRO A 55 31.04 8.84 33.62
C PRO A 55 30.02 9.74 34.31
N PHE A 56 29.64 9.42 35.56
CA PHE A 56 28.68 10.24 36.30
C PHE A 56 29.20 11.66 36.59
N MET A 57 30.51 11.86 36.77
CA MET A 57 31.07 13.20 36.94
C MET A 57 30.98 14.04 35.69
N ILE A 58 31.22 13.42 34.53
CA ILE A 58 31.03 14.08 33.23
C ILE A 58 29.54 14.41 33.03
N GLY A 59 28.66 13.42 33.36
CA GLY A 59 27.21 13.62 33.26
C GLY A 59 26.69 14.75 34.16
N ASP A 60 27.15 14.83 35.39
CA ASP A 60 26.76 15.88 36.35
C ASP A 60 27.18 17.28 35.88
N GLU A 61 28.39 17.41 35.30
CA GLU A 61 28.88 18.69 34.73
C GLU A 61 28.03 19.14 33.56
N VAL A 62 27.68 18.21 32.66
CA VAL A 62 26.84 18.49 31.49
C VAL A 62 25.40 18.83 31.93
N VAL A 63 24.86 18.09 32.90
CA VAL A 63 23.54 18.36 33.48
C VAL A 63 23.47 19.75 34.10
N ALA A 64 24.52 20.19 34.81
CA ALA A 64 24.56 21.53 35.40
C ALA A 64 24.39 22.66 34.33
N ILE A 65 24.91 22.43 33.11
CA ILE A 65 24.71 23.38 32.00
C ILE A 65 23.28 23.27 31.42
N LEU A 66 22.77 22.02 31.31
CA LEU A 66 21.46 21.78 30.69
C LEU A 66 20.27 22.21 31.58
N GLN A 67 20.42 22.21 32.90
CA GLN A 67 19.37 22.61 33.83
C GLN A 67 18.90 24.06 33.62
N ASP A 68 19.78 24.93 33.13
CA ASP A 68 19.44 26.33 32.82
C ASP A 68 18.84 26.51 31.41
N ASN A 69 18.73 25.45 30.63
CA ASN A 69 18.22 25.50 29.26
C ASN A 69 16.69 25.33 29.24
N SER A 70 15.97 26.35 28.74
CA SER A 70 14.51 26.38 28.68
C SER A 70 13.86 25.24 27.82
N ALA A 71 14.66 24.51 27.06
CA ALA A 71 14.15 23.35 26.29
C ALA A 71 13.73 22.19 27.21
N PHE A 72 14.25 22.14 28.43
CA PHE A 72 14.02 21.03 29.34
C PHE A 72 13.19 21.46 30.55
N GLU A 73 12.24 20.62 30.94
CA GLU A 73 11.55 20.70 32.23
C GLU A 73 12.40 20.07 33.33
N LYS A 74 13.04 18.93 33.01
CA LYS A 74 13.88 18.18 33.95
C LYS A 74 15.06 17.57 33.20
N VAL A 75 16.26 17.70 33.79
CA VAL A 75 17.47 16.99 33.37
C VAL A 75 18.15 16.41 34.58
N GLU A 76 18.55 15.16 34.53
CA GLU A 76 19.22 14.48 35.64
C GLU A 76 20.28 13.48 35.11
N CYS A 77 21.37 13.34 35.86
CA CYS A 77 22.37 12.31 35.60
C CYS A 77 22.10 11.09 36.49
N ILE A 78 21.89 9.94 35.89
CA ILE A 78 21.68 8.67 36.60
C ILE A 78 22.89 7.77 36.40
N LYS A 79 23.39 7.22 37.52
CA LYS A 79 24.55 6.31 37.46
C LYS A 79 24.29 5.13 36.52
N PRO A 80 25.27 4.70 35.73
CA PRO A 80 26.67 5.13 35.77
C PRO A 80 27.02 6.42 35.02
N GLY A 81 26.08 7.08 34.29
CA GLY A 81 26.33 8.32 33.51
C GLY A 81 25.27 8.53 32.43
N PHE A 82 24.03 8.06 32.66
CA PHE A 82 22.90 8.36 31.80
C PHE A 82 22.39 9.77 32.04
N ILE A 83 22.31 10.60 31.00
CA ILE A 83 21.67 11.91 31.07
C ILE A 83 20.26 11.75 30.58
N ASN A 84 19.31 11.81 31.49
CA ASN A 84 17.87 11.70 31.22
C ASN A 84 17.25 13.10 31.11
N MET A 85 16.41 13.27 30.11
CA MET A 85 15.81 14.56 29.77
C MET A 85 14.31 14.43 29.58
N VAL A 86 13.56 15.38 30.21
CA VAL A 86 12.14 15.64 29.99
C VAL A 86 12.04 17.02 29.36
N MET A 87 11.31 17.13 28.26
CA MET A 87 11.19 18.37 27.51
C MET A 87 10.21 19.33 28.17
N SER A 88 10.47 20.64 28.06
CA SER A 88 9.50 21.62 28.52
C SER A 88 8.30 21.72 27.59
N ALA A 89 7.13 21.99 28.14
CA ALA A 89 5.89 22.19 27.38
C ALA A 89 6.02 23.34 26.37
N ASP A 90 6.76 24.38 26.70
CA ASP A 90 6.99 25.55 25.84
C ASP A 90 7.87 25.18 24.62
N PHE A 91 8.90 24.38 24.80
CA PHE A 91 9.74 23.91 23.71
C PHE A 91 8.96 23.03 22.76
N ILE A 92 8.22 22.03 23.29
CA ILE A 92 7.37 21.16 22.48
C ILE A 92 6.29 21.97 21.76
N GLY A 93 5.60 22.88 22.46
CA GLY A 93 4.58 23.74 21.88
C GLY A 93 5.13 24.66 20.77
N GLY A 94 6.35 25.18 20.96
CA GLY A 94 7.06 25.95 19.96
C GLY A 94 7.40 25.13 18.72
N TYR A 95 7.91 23.91 18.93
CA TYR A 95 8.22 22.96 17.86
C TYR A 95 6.99 22.59 17.05
N VAL A 96 5.88 22.23 17.71
CA VAL A 96 4.62 21.87 17.04
C VAL A 96 4.04 23.07 16.28
N ARG A 97 4.09 24.28 16.82
CA ARG A 97 3.67 25.49 16.10
C ARG A 97 4.52 25.74 14.85
N ALA A 98 5.85 25.63 14.97
CA ALA A 98 6.74 25.74 13.82
C ALA A 98 6.44 24.69 12.75
N MET A 99 6.25 23.44 13.17
CA MET A 99 5.88 22.33 12.29
C MET A 99 4.55 22.57 11.56
N ALA A 100 3.55 23.13 12.24
CA ALA A 100 2.23 23.43 11.65
C ALA A 100 2.28 24.57 10.60
N LEU A 101 3.26 25.45 10.68
CA LEU A 101 3.47 26.55 9.73
C LEU A 101 4.32 26.13 8.52
N GLU A 102 5.05 25.05 8.61
CA GLU A 102 5.85 24.51 7.51
C GLU A 102 5.00 23.76 6.49
N ASP A 103 5.35 23.90 5.21
CA ASP A 103 4.77 23.04 4.17
C ASP A 103 5.05 21.57 4.52
N LYS A 104 4.05 20.72 4.30
CA LYS A 104 4.12 19.30 4.63
C LYS A 104 4.54 19.00 6.09
N PHE A 105 4.19 19.89 7.00
CA PHE A 105 4.45 19.75 8.43
C PHE A 105 5.93 19.54 8.79
N GLY A 106 6.83 20.14 8.03
CA GLY A 106 8.27 20.02 8.23
C GLY A 106 8.87 18.65 7.91
N CYS A 107 8.11 17.75 7.26
CA CYS A 107 8.65 16.52 6.73
C CYS A 107 9.57 16.80 5.54
N ASP A 108 10.68 16.06 5.45
CA ASP A 108 11.54 16.06 4.28
C ASP A 108 10.85 15.29 3.14
N CYS A 109 10.20 16.05 2.27
CA CYS A 109 9.38 15.54 1.17
C CYS A 109 9.88 16.07 -0.18
N GLU A 110 11.18 16.18 -0.34
CA GLU A 110 11.78 16.55 -1.62
C GLU A 110 11.39 15.55 -2.72
N PRO A 111 11.20 16.02 -3.96
CA PRO A 111 10.88 15.15 -5.08
C PRO A 111 11.87 14.00 -5.22
N LYS A 112 11.37 12.78 -5.36
CA LYS A 112 12.17 11.57 -5.53
C LYS A 112 12.17 11.16 -7.01
N ASP A 113 13.32 10.79 -7.54
CA ASP A 113 13.43 10.24 -8.90
C ASP A 113 13.12 8.73 -8.90
N ALA A 114 11.94 8.41 -8.38
CA ALA A 114 11.42 7.05 -8.35
C ALA A 114 9.90 7.06 -8.43
N THR A 115 9.34 6.07 -9.13
CA THR A 115 7.91 5.84 -9.21
C THR A 115 7.53 4.67 -8.32
N VAL A 116 6.54 4.88 -7.46
CA VAL A 116 5.93 3.83 -6.64
C VAL A 116 4.64 3.39 -7.32
N PHE A 117 4.62 2.14 -7.77
CA PHE A 117 3.43 1.51 -8.32
C PHE A 117 2.72 0.75 -7.18
N VAL A 118 1.43 1.00 -7.01
CA VAL A 118 0.62 0.36 -5.97
C VAL A 118 -0.56 -0.33 -6.64
N ASP A 119 -0.56 -1.66 -6.59
CA ASP A 119 -1.69 -2.50 -7.02
C ASP A 119 -2.56 -2.79 -5.79
N TYR A 120 -3.83 -2.37 -5.84
CA TYR A 120 -4.75 -2.51 -4.70
C TYR A 120 -6.22 -2.47 -5.15
N GLY A 121 -7.11 -2.90 -4.27
CA GLY A 121 -8.54 -3.00 -4.58
C GLY A 121 -8.93 -4.39 -5.07
N GLY A 122 -8.39 -4.83 -6.20
CA GLY A 122 -8.48 -6.21 -6.70
C GLY A 122 -9.90 -6.75 -6.87
N ALA A 123 -10.82 -5.92 -7.38
CA ALA A 123 -12.22 -6.31 -7.55
C ALA A 123 -12.40 -7.25 -8.75
N ASN A 124 -13.27 -8.23 -8.61
CA ASN A 124 -13.75 -8.99 -9.75
C ASN A 124 -14.93 -8.29 -10.39
N VAL A 125 -14.98 -8.26 -11.72
CA VAL A 125 -16.14 -7.75 -12.45
C VAL A 125 -17.37 -8.63 -12.20
N ALA A 126 -18.57 -8.04 -12.37
CA ALA A 126 -19.85 -8.71 -12.14
C ALA A 126 -20.03 -9.30 -10.72
N LYS A 127 -19.35 -8.75 -9.74
CA LYS A 127 -19.52 -9.07 -8.33
C LYS A 127 -19.64 -7.81 -7.50
N PRO A 128 -20.53 -7.78 -6.51
CA PRO A 128 -20.60 -6.65 -5.60
C PRO A 128 -19.31 -6.55 -4.76
N LEU A 129 -18.92 -5.33 -4.45
CA LEU A 129 -17.86 -5.09 -3.47
C LEU A 129 -18.31 -5.56 -2.08
N HIS A 130 -17.41 -6.16 -1.35
CA HIS A 130 -17.62 -6.56 0.04
C HIS A 130 -16.50 -6.02 0.94
N ILE A 131 -16.67 -6.19 2.24
CA ILE A 131 -15.75 -5.64 3.27
C ILE A 131 -14.26 -6.00 3.03
N GLY A 132 -13.99 -7.15 2.42
CA GLY A 132 -12.61 -7.56 2.08
C GLY A 132 -11.98 -6.64 1.03
N HIS A 133 -12.74 -6.22 0.01
CA HIS A 133 -12.27 -5.27 -1.01
C HIS A 133 -12.08 -3.87 -0.42
N LEU A 134 -12.98 -3.43 0.48
CA LEU A 134 -12.88 -2.16 1.19
C LEU A 134 -11.54 -2.02 1.92
N ARG A 135 -11.16 -3.07 2.65
CA ARG A 135 -9.90 -3.08 3.41
C ARG A 135 -8.68 -2.88 2.50
N SER A 136 -8.59 -3.65 1.42
CA SER A 136 -7.51 -3.54 0.44
C SER A 136 -7.47 -2.14 -0.19
N ALA A 137 -8.62 -1.62 -0.61
CA ALA A 137 -8.74 -0.31 -1.23
C ALA A 137 -8.26 0.82 -0.32
N VAL A 138 -8.73 0.86 0.93
CA VAL A 138 -8.37 1.94 1.88
C VAL A 138 -6.90 1.89 2.26
N ILE A 139 -6.34 0.70 2.48
CA ILE A 139 -4.91 0.54 2.80
C ILE A 139 -4.04 0.97 1.62
N GLY A 140 -4.35 0.48 0.41
CA GLY A 140 -3.57 0.81 -0.79
C GLY A 140 -3.61 2.30 -1.13
N GLU A 141 -4.80 2.92 -1.08
CA GLU A 141 -4.95 4.36 -1.27
C GLU A 141 -4.16 5.17 -0.23
N SER A 142 -4.19 4.74 1.04
CA SER A 142 -3.41 5.38 2.10
C SER A 142 -1.92 5.31 1.83
N VAL A 143 -1.40 4.14 1.44
CA VAL A 143 0.01 3.96 1.07
C VAL A 143 0.38 4.84 -0.13
N LYS A 144 -0.46 4.86 -1.18
CA LYS A 144 -0.26 5.73 -2.36
C LYS A 144 -0.15 7.21 -1.94
N ARG A 145 -1.08 7.68 -1.10
CA ARG A 145 -1.08 9.08 -0.61
C ARG A 145 0.14 9.39 0.24
N ILE A 146 0.56 8.49 1.11
CA ILE A 146 1.78 8.65 1.92
C ILE A 146 3.01 8.75 1.02
N CYS A 147 3.14 7.86 0.03
CA CYS A 147 4.25 7.92 -0.92
C CYS A 147 4.24 9.21 -1.74
N LYS A 148 3.08 9.65 -2.21
CA LYS A 148 2.92 10.94 -2.91
C LYS A 148 3.30 12.13 -2.02
N PHE A 149 2.85 12.12 -0.76
CA PHE A 149 3.22 13.13 0.22
C PHE A 149 4.73 13.17 0.46
N ALA A 150 5.37 11.99 0.53
CA ALA A 150 6.82 11.84 0.70
C ALA A 150 7.66 12.21 -0.55
N GLY A 151 7.02 12.69 -1.63
CA GLY A 151 7.71 13.20 -2.83
C GLY A 151 7.91 12.19 -3.96
N TYR A 152 7.36 10.99 -3.87
CA TYR A 152 7.40 10.01 -4.96
C TYR A 152 6.35 10.31 -6.03
N LYS A 153 6.66 9.98 -7.28
CA LYS A 153 5.62 9.74 -8.28
C LYS A 153 4.87 8.48 -7.90
N THR A 154 3.55 8.49 -8.00
CA THR A 154 2.73 7.33 -7.63
C THR A 154 1.78 6.96 -8.75
N ILE A 155 1.60 5.67 -8.95
CA ILE A 155 0.62 5.10 -9.89
C ILE A 155 -0.16 4.05 -9.11
N GLY A 156 -1.48 4.20 -9.05
CA GLY A 156 -2.39 3.23 -8.47
C GLY A 156 -3.14 2.44 -9.54
N ASP A 157 -3.10 1.12 -9.46
CA ASP A 157 -3.83 0.23 -10.35
C ASP A 157 -4.84 -0.60 -9.56
N VAL A 158 -6.02 -0.85 -10.14
CA VAL A 158 -7.05 -1.65 -9.49
C VAL A 158 -6.96 -3.14 -9.81
N HIS A 159 -6.35 -3.51 -10.89
CA HIS A 159 -6.20 -4.84 -11.46
C HIS A 159 -7.42 -5.75 -11.31
N LEU A 160 -8.31 -5.70 -12.29
CA LEU A 160 -9.62 -6.39 -12.25
C LEU A 160 -9.51 -7.87 -12.61
N GLY A 161 -10.24 -8.71 -11.88
CA GLY A 161 -10.49 -10.09 -12.28
C GLY A 161 -11.60 -10.14 -13.34
N ASP A 162 -11.22 -10.20 -14.62
CA ASP A 162 -12.15 -10.03 -15.75
C ASP A 162 -12.00 -11.07 -16.85
N TRP A 163 -11.14 -12.09 -16.68
CA TRP A 163 -10.75 -12.96 -17.78
C TRP A 163 -10.86 -14.46 -17.52
N GLY A 164 -11.21 -14.88 -16.31
CA GLY A 164 -11.25 -16.27 -15.89
C GLY A 164 -12.60 -16.96 -16.14
N LEU A 165 -12.76 -18.17 -15.56
CA LEU A 165 -13.97 -19.00 -15.61
C LEU A 165 -15.24 -18.23 -15.21
N GLN A 166 -15.12 -17.21 -14.40
CA GLN A 166 -16.22 -16.34 -14.02
C GLN A 166 -16.94 -15.74 -15.23
N MET A 167 -16.21 -15.32 -16.26
CA MET A 167 -16.80 -14.78 -17.49
C MET A 167 -17.57 -15.86 -18.25
N GLY A 168 -17.03 -17.06 -18.35
CA GLY A 168 -17.73 -18.19 -18.97
C GLY A 168 -19.02 -18.59 -18.24
N LEU A 169 -18.99 -18.53 -16.90
CA LEU A 169 -20.19 -18.78 -16.09
C LEU A 169 -21.28 -17.77 -16.38
N ILE A 170 -20.95 -16.49 -16.42
CA ILE A 170 -21.91 -15.41 -16.73
C ILE A 170 -22.46 -15.55 -18.14
N ILE A 171 -21.59 -15.79 -19.13
CA ILE A 171 -22.00 -15.99 -20.53
C ILE A 171 -22.93 -17.18 -20.67
N THR A 172 -22.65 -18.30 -20.02
CA THR A 172 -23.47 -19.51 -20.06
C THR A 172 -24.84 -19.25 -19.44
N GLU A 173 -24.90 -18.62 -18.27
CA GLU A 173 -26.17 -18.30 -17.62
C GLU A 173 -26.99 -17.28 -18.41
N LEU A 174 -26.35 -16.28 -19.01
CA LEU A 174 -27.02 -15.34 -19.90
C LEU A 174 -27.60 -16.03 -21.14
N LYS A 175 -26.88 -17.00 -21.71
CA LYS A 175 -27.36 -17.80 -22.84
C LYS A 175 -28.61 -18.63 -22.48
N GLU A 176 -28.67 -19.19 -21.27
CA GLU A 176 -29.87 -19.87 -20.79
C GLU A 176 -31.05 -18.92 -20.57
N ARG A 177 -30.82 -17.76 -19.97
CA ARG A 177 -31.87 -16.81 -19.64
C ARG A 177 -32.37 -16.01 -20.84
N LYS A 178 -31.49 -15.66 -21.77
CA LYS A 178 -31.75 -14.77 -22.91
C LYS A 178 -31.15 -15.37 -24.21
N PRO A 179 -31.62 -16.55 -24.65
CA PRO A 179 -31.02 -17.29 -25.78
C PRO A 179 -31.09 -16.55 -27.12
N ASP A 180 -32.06 -15.65 -27.27
CA ASP A 180 -32.33 -14.93 -28.53
C ASP A 180 -31.40 -13.70 -28.72
N LEU A 181 -30.50 -13.45 -27.79
CA LEU A 181 -29.57 -12.34 -27.94
C LEU A 181 -28.56 -12.58 -29.09
N PRO A 182 -28.26 -11.56 -29.92
CA PRO A 182 -27.41 -11.70 -31.10
C PRO A 182 -25.98 -12.14 -30.76
N TYR A 183 -25.56 -12.04 -29.51
CA TYR A 183 -24.24 -12.48 -29.05
C TYR A 183 -24.05 -14.01 -29.08
N PHE A 184 -25.14 -14.76 -29.16
CA PHE A 184 -25.17 -16.22 -29.15
C PHE A 184 -25.46 -16.84 -30.54
N ASP A 185 -25.67 -16.02 -31.54
CA ASP A 185 -25.83 -16.43 -32.93
C ASP A 185 -24.49 -16.33 -33.68
N ASP A 186 -23.91 -17.49 -34.01
CA ASP A 186 -22.63 -17.57 -34.72
C ASP A 186 -22.70 -17.02 -36.16
N ASN A 187 -23.91 -16.89 -36.71
CA ASN A 187 -24.14 -16.33 -38.06
C ASN A 187 -24.40 -14.83 -38.05
N PHE A 188 -24.49 -14.22 -36.88
CA PHE A 188 -24.76 -12.79 -36.76
C PHE A 188 -23.57 -11.96 -37.26
N THR A 189 -23.78 -11.21 -38.36
CA THR A 189 -22.77 -10.37 -39.01
C THR A 189 -22.95 -8.87 -38.77
N GLY A 190 -24.10 -8.48 -38.14
CA GLY A 190 -24.43 -7.09 -37.83
C GLY A 190 -23.53 -6.47 -36.75
N GLU A 191 -23.80 -5.21 -36.43
CA GLU A 191 -23.24 -4.55 -35.25
C GLU A 191 -24.01 -4.96 -34.01
N TYR A 192 -23.27 -5.26 -32.91
CA TYR A 192 -23.92 -5.58 -31.65
C TYR A 192 -24.51 -4.32 -31.02
N PRO A 193 -25.61 -4.43 -30.27
CA PRO A 193 -26.23 -3.30 -29.57
C PRO A 193 -25.22 -2.54 -28.72
N ALA A 194 -25.31 -1.21 -28.72
CA ALA A 194 -24.44 -0.37 -27.89
C ALA A 194 -24.80 -0.45 -26.41
N GLU A 195 -26.07 -0.72 -26.11
CA GLU A 195 -26.57 -0.88 -24.75
C GLU A 195 -26.35 -2.31 -24.25
N ALA A 196 -25.97 -2.43 -22.97
CA ALA A 196 -25.82 -3.72 -22.33
C ALA A 196 -27.18 -4.43 -22.21
N PRO A 197 -27.27 -5.74 -22.50
CA PRO A 197 -28.52 -6.49 -22.40
C PRO A 197 -28.89 -6.86 -20.95
N PHE A 198 -28.25 -6.27 -19.98
CA PHE A 198 -28.41 -6.50 -18.53
C PHE A 198 -28.01 -5.26 -17.73
N THR A 199 -28.51 -5.20 -16.50
CA THR A 199 -28.11 -4.23 -15.46
C THR A 199 -27.05 -4.83 -14.54
N ILE A 200 -26.45 -3.98 -13.68
CA ILE A 200 -25.52 -4.46 -12.64
C ILE A 200 -26.23 -5.42 -11.66
N SER A 201 -27.46 -5.12 -11.28
CA SER A 201 -28.24 -5.97 -10.37
C SER A 201 -28.52 -7.36 -10.97
N GLU A 202 -28.81 -7.43 -12.27
CA GLU A 202 -28.94 -8.73 -12.96
C GLU A 202 -27.62 -9.52 -12.96
N LEU A 203 -26.47 -8.85 -13.14
CA LEU A 203 -25.15 -9.51 -13.09
C LEU A 203 -24.84 -10.04 -11.69
N GLU A 204 -25.23 -9.32 -10.64
CA GLU A 204 -25.07 -9.73 -9.25
C GLU A 204 -25.89 -10.99 -8.91
N GLU A 205 -27.01 -11.24 -9.60
CA GLU A 205 -27.81 -12.46 -9.48
C GLU A 205 -27.30 -13.60 -10.37
N ILE A 206 -26.86 -13.28 -11.59
CA ILE A 206 -26.43 -14.24 -12.61
C ILE A 206 -25.20 -15.02 -12.12
N TYR A 207 -24.20 -14.34 -11.61
CA TYR A 207 -22.96 -15.01 -11.23
C TYR A 207 -23.12 -16.01 -10.07
N PRO A 208 -23.75 -15.70 -8.94
CA PRO A 208 -23.98 -16.67 -7.88
C PRO A 208 -24.83 -17.87 -8.35
N CYS A 209 -25.85 -17.64 -9.18
CA CYS A 209 -26.66 -18.70 -9.77
C CYS A 209 -25.81 -19.64 -10.63
N ALA A 210 -25.06 -19.09 -11.58
CA ALA A 210 -24.16 -19.86 -12.44
C ALA A 210 -23.09 -20.63 -11.65
N SER A 211 -22.52 -19.99 -10.63
CA SER A 211 -21.56 -20.63 -9.75
C SER A 211 -22.14 -21.77 -8.93
N GLY A 212 -23.41 -21.64 -8.49
CA GLY A 212 -24.17 -22.73 -7.85
C GLY A 212 -24.36 -23.90 -8.79
N LYS A 213 -24.97 -23.66 -9.96
CA LYS A 213 -25.20 -24.69 -10.99
C LYS A 213 -23.92 -25.43 -11.37
N SER A 214 -22.81 -24.72 -11.53
CA SER A 214 -21.54 -25.34 -11.93
C SER A 214 -20.92 -26.29 -10.90
N LYS A 215 -21.37 -26.25 -9.66
CA LYS A 215 -20.93 -27.16 -8.58
C LYS A 215 -21.75 -28.45 -8.57
N GLU A 216 -23.00 -28.36 -9.01
CA GLU A 216 -23.96 -29.48 -8.99
C GLU A 216 -24.04 -30.19 -10.33
N ASP A 217 -23.78 -29.47 -11.44
CA ASP A 217 -23.87 -29.96 -12.81
C ASP A 217 -22.54 -29.87 -13.54
N ALA A 218 -21.95 -31.05 -13.84
CA ALA A 218 -20.67 -31.15 -14.54
C ALA A 218 -20.77 -30.73 -16.02
N GLU A 219 -21.90 -30.92 -16.68
CA GLU A 219 -22.11 -30.51 -18.07
C GLU A 219 -22.24 -28.98 -18.17
N TYR A 220 -22.96 -28.35 -17.21
CA TYR A 220 -23.01 -26.92 -17.10
C TYR A 220 -21.60 -26.33 -16.89
N LYS A 221 -20.80 -26.94 -16.02
CA LYS A 221 -19.42 -26.51 -15.79
C LYS A 221 -18.56 -26.61 -17.06
N LYS A 222 -18.69 -27.69 -17.83
CA LYS A 222 -18.00 -27.82 -19.12
C LYS A 222 -18.44 -26.73 -20.12
N ALA A 223 -19.75 -26.46 -20.19
CA ALA A 223 -20.27 -25.40 -21.03
C ALA A 223 -19.65 -24.02 -20.66
N ALA A 224 -19.54 -23.72 -19.36
CA ALA A 224 -18.91 -22.49 -18.88
C ALA A 224 -17.40 -22.44 -19.19
N GLN A 225 -16.70 -23.57 -19.07
CA GLN A 225 -15.28 -23.67 -19.46
C GLN A 225 -15.10 -23.46 -20.97
N ASN A 226 -15.99 -24.03 -21.79
CA ASN A 226 -15.97 -23.82 -23.23
C ASN A 226 -16.29 -22.36 -23.60
N ALA A 227 -17.24 -21.72 -22.92
CA ALA A 227 -17.53 -20.30 -23.12
C ALA A 227 -16.34 -19.42 -22.75
N THR A 228 -15.61 -19.75 -21.67
CA THR A 228 -14.35 -19.08 -21.32
C THR A 228 -13.31 -19.24 -22.42
N TYR A 229 -13.11 -20.46 -22.90
CA TYR A 229 -12.18 -20.76 -23.98
C TYR A 229 -12.51 -19.98 -25.25
N LEU A 230 -13.77 -19.97 -25.68
CA LEU A 230 -14.24 -19.22 -26.85
C LEU A 230 -14.01 -17.72 -26.69
N LEU A 231 -14.32 -17.15 -25.52
CA LEU A 231 -14.04 -15.75 -25.22
C LEU A 231 -12.54 -15.45 -25.39
N GLN A 232 -11.69 -16.24 -24.74
CA GLN A 232 -10.23 -16.05 -24.77
C GLN A 232 -9.61 -16.25 -26.16
N ASN A 233 -10.29 -16.99 -27.03
CA ASN A 233 -9.91 -17.17 -28.43
C ASN A 233 -10.63 -16.20 -29.39
N GLY A 234 -11.23 -15.13 -28.86
CA GLY A 234 -11.76 -14.04 -29.67
C GLY A 234 -13.12 -14.29 -30.32
N HIS A 235 -13.95 -15.19 -29.77
CA HIS A 235 -15.33 -15.36 -30.25
C HIS A 235 -16.08 -14.03 -30.24
N ARG A 236 -16.52 -13.60 -31.42
CA ARG A 236 -17.01 -12.24 -31.67
C ARG A 236 -18.16 -11.82 -30.75
N GLY A 237 -19.17 -12.67 -30.59
CA GLY A 237 -20.33 -12.43 -29.73
C GLY A 237 -19.95 -12.36 -28.25
N TYR A 238 -19.11 -13.31 -27.78
CA TYR A 238 -18.71 -13.36 -26.38
C TYR A 238 -17.77 -12.19 -26.02
N THR A 239 -16.89 -11.79 -26.92
CA THR A 239 -16.07 -10.59 -26.73
C THR A 239 -16.90 -9.32 -26.64
N ALA A 240 -17.95 -9.18 -27.46
CA ALA A 240 -18.86 -8.03 -27.39
C ALA A 240 -19.64 -8.02 -26.07
N LEU A 241 -20.14 -9.20 -25.65
CA LEU A 241 -20.86 -9.34 -24.38
C LEU A 241 -19.93 -9.07 -23.17
N TRP A 242 -18.69 -9.57 -23.20
CA TRP A 242 -17.68 -9.31 -22.20
C TRP A 242 -17.40 -7.80 -22.03
N LYS A 243 -17.30 -7.04 -23.13
CA LYS A 243 -17.15 -5.59 -23.07
C LYS A 243 -18.28 -4.92 -22.32
N HIS A 244 -19.53 -5.38 -22.50
CA HIS A 244 -20.66 -4.87 -21.73
C HIS A 244 -20.55 -5.19 -20.24
N ILE A 245 -20.12 -6.41 -19.90
CA ILE A 245 -19.89 -6.83 -18.52
C ILE A 245 -18.85 -5.89 -17.85
N ILE A 246 -17.73 -5.65 -18.54
CA ILE A 246 -16.70 -4.74 -18.04
C ILE A 246 -17.25 -3.32 -17.85
N ASN A 247 -17.89 -2.76 -18.86
CA ASN A 247 -18.36 -1.38 -18.81
C ASN A 247 -19.36 -1.15 -17.66
N VAL A 248 -20.33 -2.05 -17.49
CA VAL A 248 -21.34 -1.97 -16.43
C VAL A 248 -20.67 -2.13 -15.06
N SER A 249 -19.78 -3.11 -14.92
CA SER A 249 -19.08 -3.37 -13.66
C SER A 249 -18.15 -2.23 -13.26
N VAL A 250 -17.33 -1.72 -14.19
CA VAL A 250 -16.39 -0.63 -13.92
C VAL A 250 -17.12 0.66 -13.55
N ALA A 251 -18.27 0.93 -14.18
CA ALA A 251 -19.08 2.11 -13.84
C ALA A 251 -19.57 2.05 -12.38
N ASP A 252 -20.02 0.88 -11.92
CA ASP A 252 -20.45 0.69 -10.53
C ASP A 252 -19.26 0.70 -9.56
N LEU A 253 -18.17 0.02 -9.89
CA LEU A 253 -16.97 0.01 -9.08
C LEU A 253 -16.41 1.43 -8.86
N LYS A 254 -16.36 2.25 -9.91
CA LYS A 254 -15.93 3.66 -9.81
C LYS A 254 -16.76 4.43 -8.83
N LYS A 255 -18.09 4.33 -8.93
CA LYS A 255 -19.03 4.99 -8.01
C LYS A 255 -18.75 4.58 -6.54
N ASN A 256 -18.52 3.29 -6.30
CA ASN A 256 -18.26 2.77 -4.96
C ASN A 256 -16.88 3.25 -4.42
N TYR A 257 -15.85 3.23 -5.24
CA TYR A 257 -14.51 3.72 -4.85
C TYR A 257 -14.50 5.24 -4.64
N ASP A 258 -15.23 6.00 -5.46
CA ASP A 258 -15.37 7.44 -5.29
C ASP A 258 -16.02 7.78 -3.93
N ASN A 259 -17.04 7.02 -3.51
CA ASN A 259 -17.65 7.17 -2.19
C ASN A 259 -16.67 6.91 -1.03
N LEU A 260 -15.64 6.10 -1.25
CA LEU A 260 -14.57 5.82 -0.31
C LEU A 260 -13.39 6.80 -0.43
N ASN A 261 -13.47 7.75 -1.35
CA ASN A 261 -12.36 8.64 -1.71
C ASN A 261 -11.09 7.86 -2.11
N VAL A 262 -11.28 6.77 -2.86
CA VAL A 262 -10.23 5.91 -3.42
C VAL A 262 -10.18 6.12 -4.92
N HIS A 263 -9.02 6.47 -5.46
CA HIS A 263 -8.85 6.82 -6.86
C HIS A 263 -7.69 6.04 -7.48
N PHE A 264 -7.97 5.40 -8.62
CA PHE A 264 -6.96 4.67 -9.39
C PHE A 264 -6.54 5.48 -10.62
N ASP A 265 -5.25 5.41 -10.92
CA ASP A 265 -4.68 6.01 -12.13
C ASP A 265 -4.85 5.06 -13.33
N LEU A 266 -4.81 3.75 -13.07
CA LEU A 266 -4.98 2.69 -14.06
C LEU A 266 -6.14 1.76 -13.67
N TRP A 267 -6.86 1.32 -14.70
CA TRP A 267 -7.95 0.35 -14.61
C TRP A 267 -7.59 -0.81 -15.54
N LYS A 268 -6.65 -1.64 -15.08
CA LYS A 268 -6.18 -2.81 -15.80
C LYS A 268 -6.89 -4.07 -15.31
N GLY A 269 -6.83 -5.14 -16.10
CA GLY A 269 -7.39 -6.42 -15.75
C GLY A 269 -6.51 -7.58 -16.19
N GLU A 270 -6.89 -8.77 -15.80
CA GLU A 270 -6.25 -10.02 -16.23
C GLU A 270 -6.24 -10.13 -17.78
N SER A 271 -7.28 -9.60 -18.44
CA SER A 271 -7.38 -9.55 -19.90
C SER A 271 -6.27 -8.73 -20.57
N ASP A 272 -5.76 -7.68 -19.93
CA ASP A 272 -4.65 -6.89 -20.44
C ASP A 272 -3.33 -7.68 -20.46
N ALA A 273 -3.21 -8.73 -19.64
CA ALA A 273 -2.02 -9.60 -19.61
C ALA A 273 -2.02 -10.66 -20.73
N GLN A 274 -3.19 -10.97 -21.29
CA GLN A 274 -3.35 -12.05 -22.30
C GLN A 274 -2.34 -11.99 -23.46
N PRO A 275 -2.03 -10.83 -24.08
CA PRO A 275 -1.06 -10.76 -25.18
C PRO A 275 0.37 -11.16 -24.80
N TYR A 276 0.72 -11.10 -23.52
CA TYR A 276 2.07 -11.36 -23.02
C TYR A 276 2.26 -12.78 -22.49
N ILE A 277 1.15 -13.53 -22.26
CA ILE A 277 1.20 -14.85 -21.60
C ILE A 277 2.01 -15.85 -22.40
N ALA A 278 1.83 -15.92 -23.71
CA ALA A 278 2.50 -16.93 -24.56
C ALA A 278 4.04 -16.79 -24.49
N ASP A 279 4.55 -15.56 -24.64
CA ASP A 279 5.98 -15.29 -24.60
C ASP A 279 6.53 -15.52 -23.19
N MET A 280 5.82 -15.04 -22.18
CA MET A 280 6.19 -15.27 -20.76
C MET A 280 6.28 -16.75 -20.43
N VAL A 281 5.30 -17.55 -20.84
CA VAL A 281 5.32 -19.01 -20.63
C VAL A 281 6.52 -19.66 -21.30
N LYS A 282 6.83 -19.24 -22.54
CA LYS A 282 8.01 -19.73 -23.25
C LYS A 282 9.29 -19.40 -22.51
N ASP A 283 9.46 -18.15 -22.07
CA ASP A 283 10.63 -17.73 -21.31
C ASP A 283 10.76 -18.52 -19.98
N MET A 284 9.65 -18.75 -19.29
CA MET A 284 9.66 -19.54 -18.06
C MET A 284 10.04 -21.01 -18.31
N VAL A 285 9.62 -21.60 -19.43
CA VAL A 285 10.05 -22.95 -19.84
C VAL A 285 11.54 -22.98 -20.16
N ASP A 286 12.01 -22.03 -20.96
CA ASP A 286 13.42 -21.92 -21.37
C ASP A 286 14.35 -21.72 -20.16
N LEU A 287 13.89 -20.99 -19.15
CA LEU A 287 14.58 -20.78 -17.85
C LEU A 287 14.38 -21.95 -16.87
N SER A 288 13.69 -23.01 -17.24
CA SER A 288 13.36 -24.16 -16.37
C SER A 288 12.58 -23.79 -15.09
N LEU A 289 11.82 -22.69 -15.11
CA LEU A 289 11.07 -22.21 -13.95
C LEU A 289 9.71 -22.91 -13.76
N ILE A 290 9.18 -23.56 -14.79
CA ILE A 290 7.90 -24.29 -14.75
C ILE A 290 8.04 -25.81 -14.92
N HIS A 291 9.20 -26.37 -14.65
CA HIS A 291 9.37 -27.80 -14.52
C HIS A 291 8.92 -28.26 -13.12
N ILE A 292 7.78 -28.92 -13.06
CA ILE A 292 7.11 -29.34 -11.82
C ILE A 292 7.73 -30.63 -11.23
N SER A 293 8.72 -31.25 -11.89
CA SER A 293 9.22 -32.58 -11.55
C SER A 293 10.12 -32.65 -10.31
N GLU A 294 10.64 -31.51 -9.81
CA GLU A 294 11.44 -31.52 -8.58
C GLU A 294 11.20 -30.26 -7.72
N PRO A 295 11.03 -30.40 -6.39
CA PRO A 295 10.94 -29.26 -5.50
C PRO A 295 12.30 -28.56 -5.41
N THR A 296 12.40 -27.35 -5.93
CA THR A 296 13.63 -26.53 -5.94
C THR A 296 13.98 -25.92 -4.58
N ARG A 297 13.20 -26.21 -3.53
CA ARG A 297 13.51 -25.78 -2.15
C ARG A 297 13.63 -26.99 -1.23
N PRO A 298 14.75 -27.16 -0.52
CA PRO A 298 14.80 -28.05 0.62
C PRO A 298 13.78 -27.58 1.67
N ARG A 299 13.05 -28.51 2.25
CA ARG A 299 12.08 -28.27 3.32
C ARG A 299 12.77 -27.82 4.60
#